data_fbd35981fb71c22aa33b6cc729a52c24
#
_entry.id   fbd35981fb71c22aa33b6cc729a52c24
#
_cell.length_a   1.000
_cell.length_b   1.000
_cell.length_c   1.000
_cell.angle_alpha   90.00
_cell.angle_beta   90.00
_cell.angle_gamma   90.00
#
_symmetry.space_group_name_H-M   'P 1'
#
loop_
_entity.id
_entity.type
_entity.pdbx_description
1 polymer ?
#
loop_
_entity_poly.entity_id
_entity_poly.type
_entity_poly.pdbx_seq_one_letter_code
_entity_poly.pdbx_strand_id
1 'polypeptide(L)'
;MQEITSYGNMSEAFDRVLRGKKRKKCRQGRYLLAHREEVIAELTAKLADGSFRLGSYHERIICENGKVRHLQIISMYDRIAVYAVMNVVDQHLHKRFIRTTGASIKKRGTHDLRKCMQLDMERDPGGTRYCYEFDIKHFYDNTKPEFVMWCYRRVFKDKTLLSLLDHFLHLLPEGISFGLRSSQASGNLLLSEYLDHYLKDKYGIRHFYRYCDDGRVFCGNKQENWLAHGIVHEQVEKIDLEIKKNERVFPSAQGIDFLGYVTFNGSYSLLRKRVKKKYARKLRKVKSRKRRRELIASFYGMAKHACCRNLFYKLTGKKMKSFKDLDRKSVV
;
A
#
# COMPACT_ATOMS: atom_id res chain seq x y z
N MET A 1 -14.31 12.46 -17.31
CA MET A 1 -15.27 12.91 -16.26
C MET A 1 -16.54 12.08 -16.17
N GLN A 2 -17.20 11.69 -17.28
CA GLN A 2 -18.50 10.98 -17.27
C GLN A 2 -18.54 9.73 -16.36
N GLU A 3 -17.52 8.87 -16.38
CA GLU A 3 -17.47 7.71 -15.48
C GLU A 3 -17.39 8.09 -14.00
N ILE A 4 -16.62 9.15 -13.67
CA ILE A 4 -16.44 9.64 -12.30
C ILE A 4 -17.78 10.13 -11.73
N THR A 5 -18.52 10.91 -12.52
CA THR A 5 -19.77 11.56 -12.14
C THR A 5 -21.01 10.69 -12.38
N SER A 6 -20.84 9.45 -12.86
CA SER A 6 -21.96 8.52 -13.01
C SER A 6 -22.59 8.22 -11.65
N TYR A 7 -23.92 8.14 -11.59
CA TYR A 7 -24.63 7.84 -10.35
C TYR A 7 -24.15 6.53 -9.69
N GLY A 8 -23.90 5.50 -10.49
CA GLY A 8 -23.40 4.21 -9.97
C GLY A 8 -22.05 4.35 -9.23
N ASN A 9 -21.10 5.11 -9.79
CA ASN A 9 -19.81 5.34 -9.15
C ASN A 9 -19.93 6.24 -7.91
N MET A 10 -20.73 7.28 -7.96
CA MET A 10 -20.99 8.17 -6.83
C MET A 10 -21.64 7.43 -5.67
N SER A 11 -22.65 6.61 -5.97
CA SER A 11 -23.34 5.75 -5.02
C SER A 11 -22.38 4.72 -4.38
N GLU A 12 -21.54 4.05 -5.16
CA GLU A 12 -20.49 3.14 -4.64
C GLU A 12 -19.52 3.87 -3.72
N ALA A 13 -19.03 5.05 -4.11
CA ALA A 13 -18.13 5.87 -3.30
C ALA A 13 -18.76 6.25 -1.96
N PHE A 14 -20.03 6.68 -1.98
CA PHE A 14 -20.80 7.01 -0.80
C PHE A 14 -20.91 5.80 0.16
N ASP A 15 -21.36 4.66 -0.34
CA ASP A 15 -21.53 3.44 0.47
C ASP A 15 -20.19 2.93 1.04
N ARG A 16 -19.12 3.06 0.29
CA ARG A 16 -17.77 2.71 0.73
C ARG A 16 -17.28 3.57 1.89
N VAL A 17 -17.47 4.89 1.79
CA VAL A 17 -17.07 5.83 2.84
C VAL A 17 -17.86 5.59 4.11
N LEU A 18 -19.15 5.32 4.01
CA LEU A 18 -20.04 5.08 5.14
C LEU A 18 -20.06 3.62 5.63
N ARG A 19 -19.21 2.77 5.07
CA ARG A 19 -19.14 1.37 5.47
C ARG A 19 -18.74 1.21 6.95
N GLY A 20 -19.59 0.54 7.71
CA GLY A 20 -19.35 0.17 9.12
C GLY A 20 -20.18 0.97 10.12
N LYS A 21 -20.60 0.28 11.21
CA LYS A 21 -21.53 0.80 12.23
C LYS A 21 -21.09 2.12 12.87
N LYS A 22 -19.80 2.30 13.14
CA LYS A 22 -19.28 3.51 13.80
C LYS A 22 -19.45 4.76 12.91
N ARG A 23 -19.16 4.64 11.61
CA ARG A 23 -19.30 5.75 10.66
C ARG A 23 -20.75 6.15 10.47
N LYS A 24 -21.65 5.17 10.30
CA LYS A 24 -23.10 5.41 10.17
C LYS A 24 -23.72 6.08 11.42
N LYS A 25 -23.19 5.79 12.61
CA LYS A 25 -23.74 6.28 13.88
C LYS A 25 -23.18 7.64 14.32
N CYS A 26 -22.08 8.13 13.77
CA CYS A 26 -21.57 9.46 14.13
C CYS A 26 -22.44 10.57 13.52
N ARG A 27 -22.34 11.82 14.05
CA ARG A 27 -23.13 12.98 13.61
C ARG A 27 -23.08 13.15 12.09
N GLN A 28 -21.87 13.24 11.52
CA GLN A 28 -21.64 13.41 10.09
C GLN A 28 -22.23 12.24 9.26
N GLY A 29 -22.06 11.00 9.71
CA GLY A 29 -22.59 9.83 9.01
C GLY A 29 -24.11 9.76 9.01
N ARG A 30 -24.77 10.18 10.09
CA ARG A 30 -26.25 10.24 10.15
C ARG A 30 -26.79 11.32 9.20
N TYR A 31 -26.14 12.50 9.19
CA TYR A 31 -26.50 13.58 8.27
C TYR A 31 -26.39 13.12 6.81
N LEU A 32 -25.23 12.57 6.42
CA LEU A 32 -24.99 12.10 5.05
C LEU A 32 -26.01 11.02 4.63
N LEU A 33 -26.38 10.11 5.55
CA LEU A 33 -27.39 9.08 5.25
C LEU A 33 -28.80 9.66 5.05
N ALA A 34 -29.18 10.68 5.83
CA ALA A 34 -30.47 11.34 5.70
C ALA A 34 -30.59 12.15 4.39
N HIS A 35 -29.47 12.73 3.90
CA HIS A 35 -29.43 13.58 2.70
C HIS A 35 -28.65 12.91 1.55
N ARG A 36 -28.75 11.60 1.43
CA ARG A 36 -27.92 10.82 0.50
C ARG A 36 -27.99 11.31 -0.95
N GLU A 37 -29.19 11.47 -1.48
CA GLU A 37 -29.40 11.84 -2.89
C GLU A 37 -28.98 13.29 -3.16
N GLU A 38 -29.25 14.19 -2.24
CA GLU A 38 -28.84 15.60 -2.31
C GLU A 38 -27.30 15.71 -2.33
N VAL A 39 -26.63 14.98 -1.43
CA VAL A 39 -25.15 14.96 -1.35
C VAL A 39 -24.53 14.36 -2.61
N ILE A 40 -25.11 13.29 -3.15
CA ILE A 40 -24.64 12.69 -4.39
C ILE A 40 -24.82 13.69 -5.55
N ALA A 41 -25.98 14.33 -5.67
CA ALA A 41 -26.25 15.31 -6.73
C ALA A 41 -25.29 16.52 -6.64
N GLU A 42 -25.12 17.08 -5.44
CA GLU A 42 -24.22 18.20 -5.19
C GLU A 42 -22.77 17.86 -5.55
N LEU A 43 -22.25 16.71 -5.07
CA LEU A 43 -20.89 16.28 -5.38
C LEU A 43 -20.71 15.97 -6.87
N THR A 44 -21.74 15.40 -7.51
CA THR A 44 -21.71 15.13 -8.94
C THR A 44 -21.56 16.43 -9.75
N ALA A 45 -22.33 17.45 -9.43
CA ALA A 45 -22.23 18.76 -10.08
C ALA A 45 -20.85 19.39 -9.88
N LYS A 46 -20.39 19.48 -8.64
CA LYS A 46 -19.06 20.05 -8.30
C LYS A 46 -17.86 19.30 -8.90
N LEU A 47 -17.98 18.01 -9.06
CA LEU A 47 -16.93 17.22 -9.74
C LEU A 47 -17.00 17.42 -11.26
N ALA A 48 -18.20 17.50 -11.83
CA ALA A 48 -18.39 17.66 -13.27
C ALA A 48 -17.85 18.99 -13.79
N ASP A 49 -18.08 20.08 -13.07
CA ASP A 49 -17.60 21.43 -13.43
C ASP A 49 -16.19 21.75 -12.91
N GLY A 50 -15.61 20.86 -12.08
CA GLY A 50 -14.28 21.04 -11.50
C GLY A 50 -14.21 22.05 -10.35
N SER A 51 -15.35 22.49 -9.82
CA SER A 51 -15.44 23.45 -8.69
C SER A 51 -15.23 22.79 -7.32
N PHE A 52 -15.20 21.45 -7.26
CA PHE A 52 -14.96 20.74 -6.01
C PHE A 52 -13.62 21.14 -5.38
N ARG A 53 -13.66 21.49 -4.09
CA ARG A 53 -12.46 21.73 -3.28
C ARG A 53 -12.57 20.96 -1.97
N LEU A 54 -11.43 20.39 -1.53
CA LEU A 54 -11.33 19.76 -0.21
C LEU A 54 -11.52 20.81 0.87
N GLY A 55 -12.33 20.50 1.88
CA GLY A 55 -12.44 21.30 3.08
C GLY A 55 -11.22 21.18 3.99
N SER A 56 -11.33 21.75 5.20
CA SER A 56 -10.30 21.62 6.23
C SER A 56 -10.11 20.16 6.65
N TYR A 57 -8.89 19.81 7.04
CA TYR A 57 -8.56 18.52 7.61
C TYR A 57 -8.26 18.61 9.10
N HIS A 58 -8.43 17.51 9.80
CA HIS A 58 -7.93 17.33 11.17
C HIS A 58 -6.62 16.57 11.14
N GLU A 59 -5.62 17.06 11.84
CA GLU A 59 -4.39 16.31 12.01
C GLU A 59 -4.50 15.34 13.18
N ARG A 60 -4.08 14.11 12.98
CA ARG A 60 -3.95 13.10 14.03
C ARG A 60 -2.56 12.52 14.04
N ILE A 61 -1.88 12.70 15.13
CA ILE A 61 -0.57 12.09 15.35
C ILE A 61 -0.77 10.64 15.75
N ILE A 62 -0.14 9.72 15.02
CA ILE A 62 -0.10 8.30 15.33
C ILE A 62 1.35 7.85 15.51
N CYS A 63 1.61 7.09 16.59
CA CYS A 63 2.89 6.43 16.79
C CYS A 63 2.79 4.96 16.35
N GLU A 64 3.37 4.65 15.23
CA GLU A 64 3.39 3.28 14.72
C GLU A 64 4.82 2.76 14.62
N ASN A 65 5.10 1.72 15.40
CA ASN A 65 6.42 1.06 15.39
C ASN A 65 7.59 2.00 15.78
N GLY A 66 7.35 2.98 16.65
CA GLY A 66 8.34 3.97 17.06
C GLY A 66 8.52 5.15 16.11
N LYS A 67 7.74 5.19 15.02
CA LYS A 67 7.70 6.33 14.10
C LYS A 67 6.45 7.17 14.36
N VAL A 68 6.63 8.46 14.53
CA VAL A 68 5.55 9.45 14.58
C VAL A 68 5.11 9.72 13.15
N ARG A 69 3.78 9.73 12.91
CA ARG A 69 3.19 10.06 11.61
C ARG A 69 2.05 11.03 11.81
N HIS A 70 2.01 12.05 10.98
CA HIS A 70 0.97 13.05 10.91
C HIS A 70 -0.07 12.60 9.88
N LEU A 71 -1.25 12.26 10.34
CA LEU A 71 -2.32 11.75 9.48
C LEU A 71 -3.36 12.84 9.27
N GLN A 72 -3.53 13.31 8.05
CA GLN A 72 -4.57 14.27 7.68
C GLN A 72 -5.90 13.55 7.48
N ILE A 73 -6.90 13.94 8.24
CA ILE A 73 -8.24 13.35 8.22
C ILE A 73 -9.22 14.38 7.66
N ILE A 74 -9.61 14.20 6.41
CA ILE A 74 -10.65 15.00 5.75
C ILE A 74 -12.06 14.51 6.16
N SER A 75 -13.08 15.35 5.90
CA SER A 75 -14.48 15.05 6.16
C SER A 75 -14.95 13.77 5.41
N MET A 76 -16.06 13.17 5.84
CA MET A 76 -16.64 12.05 5.07
C MET A 76 -17.22 12.51 3.74
N TYR A 77 -17.72 13.74 3.66
CA TYR A 77 -18.16 14.37 2.42
C TYR A 77 -17.03 14.43 1.39
N ASP A 78 -15.88 15.00 1.78
CA ASP A 78 -14.70 15.08 0.91
C ASP A 78 -14.18 13.69 0.51
N ARG A 79 -14.23 12.74 1.45
CA ARG A 79 -13.83 11.36 1.13
C ARG A 79 -14.71 10.74 0.05
N ILE A 80 -16.00 11.04 -0.01
CA ILE A 80 -16.88 10.53 -1.08
C ILE A 80 -16.36 11.02 -2.43
N ALA A 81 -16.06 12.31 -2.57
CA ALA A 81 -15.51 12.87 -3.80
C ALA A 81 -14.16 12.24 -4.18
N VAL A 82 -13.21 12.17 -3.24
CA VAL A 82 -11.91 11.52 -3.48
C VAL A 82 -12.09 10.04 -3.88
N TYR A 83 -13.04 9.33 -3.26
CA TYR A 83 -13.31 7.93 -3.62
C TYR A 83 -13.92 7.80 -5.00
N ALA A 84 -14.84 8.68 -5.39
CA ALA A 84 -15.46 8.68 -6.72
C ALA A 84 -14.40 8.90 -7.81
N VAL A 85 -13.52 9.89 -7.65
CA VAL A 85 -12.41 10.14 -8.56
C VAL A 85 -11.47 8.94 -8.63
N MET A 86 -11.02 8.43 -7.48
CA MET A 86 -10.03 7.37 -7.42
C MET A 86 -10.58 5.98 -7.81
N ASN A 87 -11.88 5.74 -7.77
CA ASN A 87 -12.46 4.50 -8.30
C ASN A 87 -12.18 4.33 -9.80
N VAL A 88 -12.20 5.43 -10.54
CA VAL A 88 -11.94 5.44 -11.99
C VAL A 88 -10.43 5.55 -12.25
N VAL A 89 -9.76 6.50 -11.62
CA VAL A 89 -8.31 6.75 -11.78
C VAL A 89 -7.50 5.48 -11.50
N ASP A 90 -7.76 4.77 -10.40
CA ASP A 90 -7.04 3.54 -10.04
C ASP A 90 -7.09 2.46 -11.14
N GLN A 91 -8.19 2.36 -11.91
CA GLN A 91 -8.31 1.37 -12.97
C GLN A 91 -7.31 1.63 -14.12
N HIS A 92 -7.08 2.90 -14.44
CA HIS A 92 -6.08 3.30 -15.44
C HIS A 92 -4.66 3.14 -14.92
N LEU A 93 -4.40 3.54 -13.67
CA LEU A 93 -3.08 3.44 -13.06
C LEU A 93 -2.63 1.98 -12.87
N HIS A 94 -3.53 1.08 -12.46
CA HIS A 94 -3.20 -0.32 -12.21
C HIS A 94 -2.68 -1.06 -13.46
N LYS A 95 -3.05 -0.60 -14.66
CA LYS A 95 -2.55 -1.15 -15.94
C LYS A 95 -1.09 -0.78 -16.20
N ARG A 96 -0.62 0.31 -15.59
CA ARG A 96 0.75 0.82 -15.74
C ARG A 96 1.73 0.24 -14.73
N PHE A 97 1.25 -0.27 -13.61
CA PHE A 97 2.12 -0.80 -12.57
C PHE A 97 2.66 -2.17 -12.92
N ILE A 98 3.95 -2.39 -12.77
CA ILE A 98 4.55 -3.73 -12.92
C ILE A 98 3.88 -4.71 -11.96
N ARG A 99 3.89 -6.01 -12.29
CA ARG A 99 3.20 -7.05 -11.48
C ARG A 99 3.69 -7.10 -10.03
N THR A 100 4.94 -6.77 -9.81
CA THR A 100 5.61 -6.87 -8.52
C THR A 100 5.63 -5.56 -7.72
N THR A 101 4.82 -4.57 -8.11
CA THR A 101 4.45 -3.42 -7.28
C THR A 101 3.24 -3.77 -6.43
N GLY A 102 3.35 -3.61 -5.12
CA GLY A 102 2.29 -3.82 -4.14
C GLY A 102 1.90 -2.55 -3.40
N ALA A 103 1.03 -2.68 -2.43
CA ALA A 103 0.41 -1.64 -1.61
C ALA A 103 -0.70 -0.86 -2.30
N SER A 104 -1.86 -0.83 -1.63
CA SER A 104 -3.09 -0.13 -2.07
C SER A 104 -3.58 -0.50 -3.48
N ILE A 105 -3.06 -1.56 -4.04
CA ILE A 105 -3.50 -2.15 -5.31
C ILE A 105 -4.35 -3.38 -5.01
N LYS A 106 -5.55 -3.44 -5.62
CA LYS A 106 -6.46 -4.58 -5.42
C LYS A 106 -5.77 -5.89 -5.79
N LYS A 107 -5.82 -6.89 -4.90
CA LYS A 107 -5.20 -8.21 -5.03
C LYS A 107 -3.65 -8.22 -5.02
N ARG A 108 -2.97 -7.07 -4.83
CA ARG A 108 -1.50 -6.99 -4.74
C ARG A 108 -1.07 -6.50 -3.35
N GLY A 109 -1.50 -7.21 -2.31
CA GLY A 109 -1.14 -6.92 -0.92
C GLY A 109 0.16 -7.61 -0.47
N THR A 110 0.51 -7.45 0.82
CA THR A 110 1.72 -7.99 1.43
C THR A 110 1.90 -9.50 1.20
N HIS A 111 0.82 -10.28 1.28
CA HIS A 111 0.90 -11.74 1.13
C HIS A 111 1.10 -12.17 -0.32
N ASP A 112 0.46 -11.47 -1.27
CA ASP A 112 0.60 -11.73 -2.69
C ASP A 112 2.03 -11.41 -3.15
N LEU A 113 2.52 -10.21 -2.83
CA LEU A 113 3.86 -9.78 -3.22
C LEU A 113 4.95 -10.69 -2.62
N ARG A 114 4.83 -11.05 -1.32
CA ARG A 114 5.74 -12.00 -0.68
C ARG A 114 5.70 -13.36 -1.38
N LYS A 115 4.51 -13.86 -1.76
CA LYS A 115 4.36 -15.14 -2.47
C LYS A 115 5.05 -15.08 -3.84
N CYS A 116 4.88 -14.00 -4.60
CA CYS A 116 5.58 -13.81 -5.87
C CYS A 116 7.10 -13.88 -5.66
N MET A 117 7.64 -13.10 -4.72
CA MET A 117 9.06 -13.10 -4.40
C MET A 117 9.57 -14.51 -4.03
N GLN A 118 8.85 -15.21 -3.16
CA GLN A 118 9.23 -16.57 -2.75
C GLN A 118 9.25 -17.54 -3.93
N LEU A 119 8.23 -17.52 -4.79
CA LEU A 119 8.16 -18.39 -5.97
C LEU A 119 9.29 -18.11 -6.96
N ASP A 120 9.66 -16.86 -7.15
CA ASP A 120 10.75 -16.48 -8.04
C ASP A 120 12.12 -16.91 -7.47
N MET A 121 12.30 -16.81 -6.15
CA MET A 121 13.49 -17.37 -5.47
C MET A 121 13.57 -18.90 -5.57
N GLU A 122 12.44 -19.61 -5.58
CA GLU A 122 12.36 -21.07 -5.78
C GLU A 122 12.70 -21.46 -7.22
N ARG A 123 12.20 -20.70 -8.20
CA ARG A 123 12.33 -21.01 -9.63
C ARG A 123 13.68 -20.58 -10.22
N ASP A 124 14.23 -19.51 -9.70
CA ASP A 124 15.49 -18.93 -10.18
C ASP A 124 16.45 -18.64 -9.01
N PRO A 125 16.97 -19.69 -8.34
CA PRO A 125 17.89 -19.51 -7.22
C PRO A 125 19.21 -18.85 -7.64
N GLY A 126 19.63 -19.01 -8.92
CA GLY A 126 20.80 -18.37 -9.50
C GLY A 126 20.63 -16.86 -9.63
N GLY A 127 19.53 -16.43 -10.28
CA GLY A 127 19.20 -15.01 -10.50
C GLY A 127 18.75 -14.26 -9.23
N THR A 128 18.48 -14.99 -8.13
CA THR A 128 18.08 -14.40 -6.84
C THR A 128 19.11 -14.60 -5.73
N ARG A 129 20.39 -14.84 -6.09
CA ARG A 129 21.47 -15.18 -5.16
C ARG A 129 21.84 -14.02 -4.22
N TYR A 130 21.75 -12.79 -4.70
CA TYR A 130 22.01 -11.57 -3.92
C TYR A 130 20.77 -10.68 -3.92
N CYS A 131 20.59 -9.91 -2.86
CA CYS A 131 19.52 -8.94 -2.70
C CYS A 131 20.09 -7.56 -2.37
N TYR A 132 19.62 -6.54 -3.07
CA TYR A 132 19.73 -5.15 -2.68
C TYR A 132 18.41 -4.72 -2.05
N GLU A 133 18.45 -4.27 -0.79
CA GLU A 133 17.30 -3.70 -0.09
C GLU A 133 17.47 -2.20 0.11
N PHE A 134 16.40 -1.46 -0.16
CA PHE A 134 16.35 -0.02 0.04
C PHE A 134 14.98 0.45 0.51
N ASP A 135 14.93 1.64 1.09
CA ASP A 135 13.71 2.32 1.55
C ASP A 135 13.92 3.81 1.33
N ILE A 136 12.94 4.51 0.73
CA ILE A 136 13.04 5.94 0.45
C ILE A 136 12.79 6.74 1.74
N LYS A 137 13.62 7.73 1.99
CA LYS A 137 13.57 8.57 3.19
C LYS A 137 12.40 9.56 3.10
N HIS A 138 11.52 9.55 4.12
CA HIS A 138 10.39 10.50 4.22
C HIS A 138 9.57 10.63 2.93
N PHE A 139 9.26 9.50 2.28
CA PHE A 139 8.71 9.45 0.93
C PHE A 139 7.53 10.40 0.73
N TYR A 140 6.48 10.32 1.55
CA TYR A 140 5.31 11.17 1.41
C TYR A 140 5.59 12.63 1.76
N ASP A 141 6.41 12.89 2.77
CA ASP A 141 6.73 14.23 3.25
C ASP A 141 7.59 14.99 2.23
N ASN A 142 8.45 14.28 1.49
CA ASN A 142 9.39 14.87 0.52
C ASN A 142 8.93 14.75 -0.94
N THR A 143 7.81 14.04 -1.22
CA THR A 143 7.32 13.91 -2.59
C THR A 143 6.76 15.25 -3.08
N LYS A 144 7.38 15.83 -4.10
CA LYS A 144 6.91 17.06 -4.72
C LYS A 144 5.71 16.80 -5.64
N PRO A 145 4.59 17.53 -5.47
CA PRO A 145 3.40 17.38 -6.29
C PRO A 145 3.63 17.52 -7.80
N GLU A 146 4.60 18.34 -8.21
CA GLU A 146 4.91 18.63 -9.61
C GLU A 146 5.35 17.38 -10.39
N PHE A 147 6.21 16.55 -9.79
CA PHE A 147 6.64 15.29 -10.41
C PHE A 147 5.47 14.30 -10.54
N VAL A 148 4.59 14.26 -9.55
CA VAL A 148 3.39 13.42 -9.61
C VAL A 148 2.43 13.93 -10.69
N MET A 149 2.23 15.25 -10.79
CA MET A 149 1.39 15.86 -11.82
C MET A 149 1.95 15.65 -13.21
N TRP A 150 3.27 15.68 -13.39
CA TRP A 150 3.90 15.30 -14.64
C TRP A 150 3.53 13.86 -15.05
N CYS A 151 3.57 12.90 -14.11
CA CYS A 151 3.14 11.52 -14.36
C CYS A 151 1.64 11.44 -14.71
N TYR A 152 0.77 12.15 -13.98
CA TYR A 152 -0.66 12.18 -14.27
C TYR A 152 -0.98 12.72 -15.67
N ARG A 153 -0.30 13.78 -16.13
CA ARG A 153 -0.48 14.36 -17.48
C ARG A 153 -0.09 13.39 -18.60
N ARG A 154 0.76 12.42 -18.33
CA ARG A 154 1.09 11.34 -19.28
C ARG A 154 -0.03 10.30 -19.39
N VAL A 155 -0.84 10.14 -18.36
CA VAL A 155 -1.93 9.16 -18.31
C VAL A 155 -3.26 9.76 -18.72
N PHE A 156 -3.56 10.97 -18.27
CA PHE A 156 -4.85 11.63 -18.45
C PHE A 156 -4.70 12.93 -19.26
N LYS A 157 -5.74 13.21 -20.08
CA LYS A 157 -5.81 14.43 -20.91
C LYS A 157 -6.97 15.34 -20.51
N ASP A 158 -7.90 14.84 -19.68
CA ASP A 158 -9.05 15.61 -19.17
C ASP A 158 -8.56 16.68 -18.19
N LYS A 159 -8.74 17.95 -18.58
CA LYS A 159 -8.26 19.10 -17.79
C LYS A 159 -8.95 19.24 -16.45
N THR A 160 -10.25 18.93 -16.38
CA THR A 160 -11.03 18.95 -15.14
C THR A 160 -10.52 17.90 -14.15
N LEU A 161 -10.29 16.68 -14.62
CA LEU A 161 -9.70 15.61 -13.82
C LEU A 161 -8.30 16.00 -13.32
N LEU A 162 -7.44 16.53 -14.18
CA LEU A 162 -6.10 16.95 -13.81
C LEU A 162 -6.11 18.05 -12.76
N SER A 163 -7.04 19.01 -12.86
CA SER A 163 -7.23 20.07 -11.85
C SER A 163 -7.65 19.51 -10.50
N LEU A 164 -8.56 18.50 -10.48
CA LEU A 164 -8.98 17.82 -9.24
C LEU A 164 -7.83 17.03 -8.61
N LEU A 165 -7.05 16.31 -9.40
CA LEU A 165 -5.90 15.55 -8.91
C LEU A 165 -4.80 16.46 -8.35
N ASP A 166 -4.55 17.58 -9.03
CA ASP A 166 -3.62 18.61 -8.57
C ASP A 166 -4.05 19.18 -7.21
N HIS A 167 -5.33 19.53 -7.09
CA HIS A 167 -5.89 19.99 -5.82
C HIS A 167 -5.76 18.95 -4.70
N PHE A 168 -5.91 17.65 -4.98
CA PHE A 168 -5.73 16.59 -3.97
C PHE A 168 -4.26 16.45 -3.53
N LEU A 169 -3.32 16.69 -4.43
CA LEU A 169 -1.89 16.66 -4.12
C LEU A 169 -1.46 17.83 -3.24
N HIS A 170 -2.05 19.02 -3.48
CA HIS A 170 -1.75 20.26 -2.74
C HIS A 170 -2.61 20.42 -1.48
N LEU A 171 -3.05 19.33 -0.84
CA LEU A 171 -3.71 19.42 0.47
C LEU A 171 -2.76 19.95 1.56
N LEU A 172 -1.46 19.70 1.43
CA LEU A 172 -0.41 20.19 2.29
C LEU A 172 0.46 21.20 1.55
N PRO A 173 1.10 22.15 2.26
CA PRO A 173 2.03 23.10 1.64
C PRO A 173 3.29 22.40 1.08
N GLU A 174 3.73 21.31 1.70
CA GLU A 174 4.86 20.49 1.26
C GLU A 174 4.52 19.01 1.32
N GLY A 175 5.06 18.24 0.40
CA GLY A 175 4.82 16.81 0.30
C GLY A 175 3.41 16.44 -0.12
N ILE A 176 3.06 15.18 0.02
CA ILE A 176 1.70 14.66 -0.22
C ILE A 176 1.11 14.04 1.04
N SER A 177 -0.18 14.25 1.27
CA SER A 177 -0.86 13.81 2.49
C SER A 177 -0.79 12.31 2.73
N PHE A 178 -0.39 11.90 3.93
CA PHE A 178 -0.42 10.48 4.33
C PHE A 178 -1.84 9.92 4.54
N GLY A 179 -2.85 10.77 4.63
CA GLY A 179 -4.23 10.40 4.98
C GLY A 179 -5.18 10.19 3.80
N LEU A 180 -4.85 10.69 2.61
CA LEU A 180 -5.70 10.59 1.44
C LEU A 180 -5.53 9.26 0.70
N ARG A 181 -6.64 8.78 0.13
CA ARG A 181 -6.60 7.60 -0.76
C ARG A 181 -5.77 7.87 -2.02
N SER A 182 -5.85 9.08 -2.57
CA SER A 182 -5.10 9.50 -3.76
C SER A 182 -3.59 9.43 -3.57
N SER A 183 -3.07 9.76 -2.38
CA SER A 183 -1.62 9.85 -2.15
C SER A 183 -0.87 8.54 -2.36
N GLN A 184 -1.48 7.40 -1.99
CA GLN A 184 -0.84 6.09 -2.22
C GLN A 184 -0.80 5.71 -3.70
N ALA A 185 -1.85 6.04 -4.45
CA ALA A 185 -1.89 5.83 -5.89
C ALA A 185 -0.89 6.75 -6.59
N SER A 186 -0.81 8.02 -6.16
CA SER A 186 0.14 9.02 -6.62
C SER A 186 1.58 8.58 -6.41
N GLY A 187 1.91 8.13 -5.21
CA GLY A 187 3.25 7.63 -4.90
C GLY A 187 3.62 6.38 -5.71
N ASN A 188 2.68 5.46 -5.90
CA ASN A 188 2.91 4.31 -6.75
C ASN A 188 3.11 4.71 -8.23
N LEU A 189 2.35 5.68 -8.73
CA LEU A 189 2.51 6.19 -10.09
C LEU A 189 3.88 6.84 -10.28
N LEU A 190 4.29 7.71 -9.36
CA LEU A 190 5.60 8.38 -9.40
C LEU A 190 6.73 7.36 -9.50
N LEU A 191 6.77 6.41 -8.56
CA LEU A 191 7.83 5.39 -8.54
C LEU A 191 7.71 4.38 -9.69
N SER A 192 6.52 4.17 -10.24
CA SER A 192 6.35 3.34 -11.43
C SER A 192 7.03 3.98 -12.65
N GLU A 193 6.82 5.28 -12.88
CA GLU A 193 7.38 6.00 -14.03
C GLU A 193 8.90 6.25 -13.89
N TYR A 194 9.38 6.60 -12.72
CA TYR A 194 10.79 6.96 -12.51
C TYR A 194 11.68 5.78 -12.10
N LEU A 195 11.14 4.74 -11.48
CA LEU A 195 11.95 3.66 -10.91
C LEU A 195 11.58 2.29 -11.47
N ASP A 196 10.29 1.86 -11.38
CA ASP A 196 9.92 0.47 -11.67
C ASP A 196 10.20 0.09 -13.13
N HIS A 197 9.77 0.92 -14.08
CA HIS A 197 9.99 0.70 -15.51
C HIS A 197 11.46 0.86 -15.91
N TYR A 198 12.19 1.77 -15.26
CA TYR A 198 13.63 1.87 -15.47
C TYR A 198 14.35 0.58 -15.11
N LEU A 199 14.11 0.04 -13.93
CA LEU A 199 14.72 -1.21 -13.50
C LEU A 199 14.31 -2.40 -14.37
N LYS A 200 13.00 -2.52 -14.66
CA LYS A 200 12.44 -3.69 -15.38
C LYS A 200 12.66 -3.62 -16.88
N ASP A 201 12.27 -2.52 -17.51
CA ASP A 201 12.15 -2.43 -18.96
C ASP A 201 13.44 -1.88 -19.61
N LYS A 202 14.10 -0.92 -18.97
CA LYS A 202 15.32 -0.32 -19.51
C LYS A 202 16.59 -1.12 -19.17
N TYR A 203 16.70 -1.58 -17.92
CA TYR A 203 17.89 -2.28 -17.43
C TYR A 203 17.70 -3.80 -17.31
N GLY A 204 16.53 -4.32 -17.62
CA GLY A 204 16.26 -5.75 -17.67
C GLY A 204 16.34 -6.46 -16.30
N ILE A 205 16.21 -5.73 -15.19
CA ILE A 205 16.23 -6.32 -13.85
C ILE A 205 15.04 -7.26 -13.69
N ARG A 206 15.30 -8.56 -13.72
CA ARG A 206 14.26 -9.59 -13.74
C ARG A 206 13.47 -9.67 -12.45
N HIS A 207 14.12 -9.60 -11.29
CA HIS A 207 13.54 -9.82 -9.97
C HIS A 207 13.59 -8.54 -9.14
N PHE A 208 12.54 -7.73 -9.25
CA PHE A 208 12.36 -6.50 -8.48
C PHE A 208 10.96 -6.47 -7.86
N TYR A 209 10.88 -6.13 -6.58
CA TYR A 209 9.65 -6.08 -5.77
C TYR A 209 9.62 -4.77 -5.00
N ARG A 210 8.50 -4.05 -5.08
CA ARG A 210 8.31 -2.81 -4.36
C ARG A 210 6.98 -2.77 -3.61
N TYR A 211 7.02 -2.35 -2.38
CA TYR A 211 5.83 -2.11 -1.55
C TYR A 211 5.87 -0.68 -1.01
N CYS A 212 5.12 0.24 -1.61
CA CYS A 212 5.27 1.69 -1.43
C CYS A 212 6.71 2.13 -1.73
N ASP A 213 7.42 2.59 -0.70
CA ASP A 213 8.79 3.09 -0.68
C ASP A 213 9.86 2.02 -0.38
N ASP A 214 9.45 0.80 -0.02
CA ASP A 214 10.33 -0.31 0.39
C ASP A 214 10.59 -1.26 -0.79
N GLY A 215 11.83 -1.32 -1.30
CA GLY A 215 12.22 -2.06 -2.49
C GLY A 215 13.18 -3.22 -2.23
N ARG A 216 13.07 -4.29 -3.06
CA ARG A 216 13.97 -5.44 -3.08
C ARG A 216 14.34 -5.77 -4.52
N VAL A 217 15.62 -5.67 -4.86
CA VAL A 217 16.18 -6.05 -6.16
C VAL A 217 17.02 -7.30 -5.97
N PHE A 218 16.83 -8.30 -6.82
CA PHE A 218 17.65 -9.51 -6.79
C PHE A 218 18.41 -9.68 -8.10
N CYS A 219 19.66 -10.12 -7.97
CA CYS A 219 20.53 -10.44 -9.09
C CYS A 219 21.37 -11.69 -8.78
N GLY A 220 21.98 -12.26 -9.83
CA GLY A 220 22.80 -13.45 -9.73
C GLY A 220 24.15 -13.21 -9.02
N ASN A 221 24.67 -11.99 -9.11
CA ASN A 221 25.95 -11.62 -8.50
C ASN A 221 25.89 -10.26 -7.80
N LYS A 222 26.92 -9.98 -7.03
CA LYS A 222 27.01 -8.76 -6.22
C LYS A 222 27.23 -7.50 -7.08
N GLN A 223 27.93 -7.62 -8.19
CA GLN A 223 28.21 -6.49 -9.09
C GLN A 223 26.94 -5.97 -9.77
N GLU A 224 26.09 -6.87 -10.26
CA GLU A 224 24.78 -6.49 -10.81
C GLU A 224 23.89 -5.78 -9.78
N ASN A 225 23.94 -6.21 -8.50
CA ASN A 225 23.21 -5.50 -7.45
C ASN A 225 23.78 -4.11 -7.15
N TRP A 226 25.11 -3.92 -7.26
CA TRP A 226 25.72 -2.59 -7.14
C TRP A 226 25.39 -1.69 -8.33
N LEU A 227 25.27 -2.26 -9.53
CA LEU A 227 24.74 -1.54 -10.68
C LEU A 227 23.29 -1.10 -10.44
N ALA A 228 22.44 -2.02 -9.98
CA ALA A 228 21.06 -1.71 -9.63
C ALA A 228 20.95 -0.64 -8.51
N HIS A 229 21.84 -0.68 -7.52
CA HIS A 229 21.98 0.36 -6.49
C HIS A 229 22.21 1.74 -7.12
N GLY A 230 23.21 1.86 -8.01
CA GLY A 230 23.50 3.12 -8.71
C GLY A 230 22.31 3.65 -9.51
N ILE A 231 21.60 2.75 -10.23
CA ILE A 231 20.38 3.10 -10.98
C ILE A 231 19.29 3.62 -10.04
N VAL A 232 19.05 2.95 -8.92
CA VAL A 232 18.03 3.36 -7.94
C VAL A 232 18.34 4.75 -7.41
N HIS A 233 19.59 5.03 -7.02
CA HIS A 233 20.03 6.34 -6.54
C HIS A 233 19.80 7.42 -7.62
N GLU A 234 20.29 7.20 -8.84
CA GLU A 234 20.12 8.12 -9.96
C GLU A 234 18.64 8.46 -10.21
N GLN A 235 17.77 7.44 -10.23
CA GLN A 235 16.35 7.66 -10.52
C GLN A 235 15.60 8.33 -9.38
N VAL A 236 15.95 8.04 -8.13
CA VAL A 236 15.34 8.64 -6.94
C VAL A 236 15.79 10.11 -6.78
N GLU A 237 17.05 10.42 -7.09
CA GLU A 237 17.59 11.78 -7.10
C GLU A 237 16.91 12.69 -8.14
N LYS A 238 16.54 12.16 -9.31
CA LYS A 238 15.79 12.90 -10.36
C LYS A 238 14.45 13.45 -9.91
N ILE A 239 13.89 12.92 -8.84
CA ILE A 239 12.63 13.36 -8.24
C ILE A 239 12.85 13.99 -6.86
N ASP A 240 14.08 14.44 -6.59
CA ASP A 240 14.50 15.10 -5.35
C ASP A 240 14.23 14.28 -4.08
N LEU A 241 14.34 12.96 -4.17
CA LEU A 241 14.20 12.03 -3.05
C LEU A 241 15.55 11.39 -2.69
N GLU A 242 15.62 10.82 -1.50
CA GLU A 242 16.83 10.18 -0.98
C GLU A 242 16.54 8.75 -0.50
N ILE A 243 17.50 7.85 -0.69
CA ILE A 243 17.49 6.53 -0.08
C ILE A 243 17.97 6.60 1.37
N LYS A 244 17.40 5.79 2.26
CA LYS A 244 17.86 5.70 3.65
C LYS A 244 19.22 5.05 3.75
N LYS A 245 20.08 5.55 4.64
CA LYS A 245 21.45 5.05 4.88
C LYS A 245 21.57 3.58 5.30
N ASN A 246 20.46 2.94 5.70
CA ASN A 246 20.45 1.53 6.11
C ASN A 246 20.19 0.55 4.97
N GLU A 247 20.30 0.99 3.72
CA GLU A 247 20.31 0.13 2.55
C GLU A 247 21.51 -0.83 2.55
N ARG A 248 21.38 -1.97 1.89
CA ARG A 248 22.46 -2.95 1.81
C ARG A 248 22.33 -3.92 0.66
N VAL A 249 23.46 -4.39 0.18
CA VAL A 249 23.58 -5.54 -0.74
C VAL A 249 24.12 -6.73 0.04
N PHE A 250 23.39 -7.85 0.01
CA PHE A 250 23.73 -9.04 0.81
C PHE A 250 23.29 -10.35 0.13
N PRO A 251 23.87 -11.51 0.48
CA PRO A 251 23.43 -12.81 -0.02
C PRO A 251 22.01 -13.13 0.47
N SER A 252 21.12 -13.55 -0.44
CA SER A 252 19.73 -13.90 -0.13
C SER A 252 19.60 -15.07 0.86
N ALA A 253 20.64 -15.91 0.95
CA ALA A 253 20.74 -17.00 1.92
C ALA A 253 20.65 -16.56 3.39
N GLN A 254 21.01 -15.30 3.70
CA GLN A 254 20.84 -14.72 5.03
C GLN A 254 19.37 -14.52 5.44
N GLY A 255 18.45 -14.64 4.47
CA GLY A 255 17.02 -14.43 4.67
C GLY A 255 16.60 -12.99 4.36
N ILE A 256 15.56 -12.85 3.54
CA ILE A 256 15.01 -11.57 3.08
C ILE A 256 13.94 -11.09 4.05
N ASP A 257 14.23 -10.03 4.79
CA ASP A 257 13.27 -9.38 5.69
C ASP A 257 12.39 -8.40 4.93
N PHE A 258 11.20 -8.87 4.51
CA PHE A 258 10.25 -8.09 3.73
C PHE A 258 8.81 -8.35 4.18
N LEU A 259 8.00 -7.29 4.26
CA LEU A 259 6.54 -7.34 4.54
C LEU A 259 6.14 -8.07 5.84
N GLY A 260 7.03 -8.06 6.84
CA GLY A 260 6.79 -8.71 8.13
C GLY A 260 7.19 -10.18 8.21
N TYR A 261 7.83 -10.68 7.17
CA TYR A 261 8.37 -12.04 7.06
C TYR A 261 9.87 -12.01 6.80
N VAL A 262 10.53 -13.09 7.13
CA VAL A 262 11.89 -13.40 6.69
C VAL A 262 11.80 -14.64 5.81
N THR A 263 12.07 -14.47 4.52
CA THR A 263 12.00 -15.54 3.51
C THR A 263 13.42 -16.05 3.21
N PHE A 264 13.61 -17.34 3.31
CA PHE A 264 14.87 -18.01 2.99
C PHE A 264 14.76 -18.67 1.62
N ASN A 265 15.86 -18.75 0.90
CA ASN A 265 15.93 -19.23 -0.49
C ASN A 265 14.96 -20.38 -0.78
N GLY A 266 13.80 -20.03 -1.38
CA GLY A 266 12.84 -20.94 -1.92
C GLY A 266 12.16 -21.93 -0.96
N SER A 267 12.71 -22.17 0.23
CA SER A 267 12.25 -23.26 1.06
C SER A 267 11.19 -22.88 2.08
N TYR A 268 11.32 -21.76 2.78
CA TYR A 268 10.35 -21.36 3.79
C TYR A 268 10.40 -19.88 4.17
N SER A 269 9.32 -19.42 4.78
CA SER A 269 9.25 -18.07 5.38
C SER A 269 8.92 -18.16 6.87
N LEU A 270 9.54 -17.31 7.66
CA LEU A 270 9.26 -17.13 9.08
C LEU A 270 8.62 -15.75 9.32
N LEU A 271 7.84 -15.62 10.39
CA LEU A 271 7.43 -14.30 10.84
C LEU A 271 8.63 -13.52 11.39
N ARG A 272 8.74 -12.23 11.05
CA ARG A 272 9.74 -11.30 11.60
C ARG A 272 9.74 -11.32 13.13
N LYS A 273 10.92 -11.31 13.76
CA LYS A 273 11.08 -11.37 15.24
C LYS A 273 10.22 -10.34 15.97
N ARG A 274 10.13 -9.12 15.46
CA ARG A 274 9.29 -8.04 16.03
C ARG A 274 7.79 -8.37 15.99
N VAL A 275 7.30 -8.99 14.91
CA VAL A 275 5.91 -9.44 14.77
C VAL A 275 5.59 -10.52 15.81
N LYS A 276 6.47 -11.53 15.93
CA LYS A 276 6.34 -12.60 16.95
C LYS A 276 6.25 -12.00 18.35
N LYS A 277 7.19 -11.12 18.72
CA LYS A 277 7.23 -10.46 20.05
C LYS A 277 5.98 -9.59 20.29
N LYS A 278 5.48 -8.87 19.28
CA LYS A 278 4.26 -8.04 19.36
C LYS A 278 3.03 -8.88 19.71
N TYR A 279 2.81 -10.00 19.00
CA TYR A 279 1.67 -10.89 19.28
C TYR A 279 1.81 -11.61 20.61
N ALA A 280 2.98 -12.13 20.97
CA ALA A 280 3.24 -12.77 22.25
C ALA A 280 2.90 -11.83 23.40
N ARG A 281 3.40 -10.57 23.35
CA ARG A 281 3.12 -9.55 24.38
C ARG A 281 1.63 -9.21 24.49
N LYS A 282 0.94 -9.02 23.33
CA LYS A 282 -0.49 -8.68 23.32
C LYS A 282 -1.35 -9.83 23.84
N LEU A 283 -1.09 -11.07 23.42
CA LEU A 283 -1.84 -12.24 23.84
C LEU A 283 -1.66 -12.54 25.35
N ARG A 284 -0.47 -12.27 25.93
CA ARG A 284 -0.22 -12.41 27.37
C ARG A 284 -0.98 -11.36 28.18
N LYS A 285 -1.08 -10.10 27.70
CA LYS A 285 -1.68 -8.98 28.43
C LYS A 285 -3.20 -8.89 28.29
N VAL A 286 -3.80 -9.53 27.31
CA VAL A 286 -5.23 -9.37 27.02
C VAL A 286 -6.08 -10.16 28.03
N LYS A 287 -6.97 -9.47 28.75
CA LYS A 287 -7.93 -10.05 29.71
C LYS A 287 -9.27 -10.40 29.04
N SER A 288 -9.76 -9.54 28.13
CA SER A 288 -11.05 -9.74 27.48
C SER A 288 -11.06 -10.94 26.53
N ARG A 289 -12.01 -11.86 26.71
CA ARG A 289 -12.21 -13.05 25.84
C ARG A 289 -12.49 -12.63 24.38
N LYS A 290 -13.32 -11.59 24.17
CA LYS A 290 -13.61 -11.06 22.82
C LYS A 290 -12.32 -10.54 22.16
N ARG A 291 -11.57 -9.69 22.86
CA ARG A 291 -10.33 -9.13 22.33
C ARG A 291 -9.27 -10.20 22.09
N ARG A 292 -9.20 -11.22 22.91
CA ARG A 292 -8.30 -12.37 22.71
C ARG A 292 -8.63 -13.12 21.41
N ARG A 293 -9.92 -13.37 21.11
CA ARG A 293 -10.36 -13.99 19.85
C ARG A 293 -9.95 -13.15 18.62
N GLU A 294 -10.16 -11.83 18.67
CA GLU A 294 -9.74 -10.92 17.61
C GLU A 294 -8.21 -10.95 17.37
N LEU A 295 -7.42 -10.95 18.46
CA LEU A 295 -5.95 -11.05 18.35
C LEU A 295 -5.49 -12.38 17.77
N ILE A 296 -6.12 -13.49 18.16
CA ILE A 296 -5.82 -14.82 17.60
C ILE A 296 -6.17 -14.85 16.11
N ALA A 297 -7.32 -14.33 15.70
CA ALA A 297 -7.70 -14.26 14.29
C ALA A 297 -6.74 -13.40 13.48
N SER A 298 -6.34 -12.23 14.00
CA SER A 298 -5.34 -11.37 13.38
C SER A 298 -3.97 -12.06 13.27
N PHE A 299 -3.53 -12.77 14.32
CA PHE A 299 -2.28 -13.51 14.29
C PHE A 299 -2.32 -14.68 13.30
N TYR A 300 -3.44 -15.43 13.26
CA TYR A 300 -3.66 -16.50 12.29
C TYR A 300 -3.56 -15.98 10.84
N GLY A 301 -4.14 -14.80 10.55
CA GLY A 301 -4.07 -14.17 9.23
C GLY A 301 -2.63 -13.98 8.72
N MET A 302 -1.67 -13.71 9.61
CA MET A 302 -0.25 -13.67 9.26
C MET A 302 0.42 -15.05 9.33
N ALA A 303 0.14 -15.81 10.38
CA ALA A 303 0.80 -17.08 10.69
C ALA A 303 0.58 -18.14 9.60
N LYS A 304 -0.59 -18.15 8.96
CA LYS A 304 -0.91 -19.10 7.87
C LYS A 304 -0.01 -18.96 6.64
N HIS A 305 0.69 -17.84 6.48
CA HIS A 305 1.61 -17.58 5.38
C HIS A 305 3.09 -17.81 5.73
N ALA A 306 3.37 -18.43 6.89
CA ALA A 306 4.74 -18.70 7.34
C ALA A 306 4.85 -20.03 8.07
N CYS A 307 6.06 -20.59 8.15
CA CYS A 307 6.35 -21.82 8.90
C CYS A 307 6.36 -21.53 10.41
N CYS A 308 5.18 -21.38 11.01
CA CYS A 308 5.07 -21.01 12.43
C CYS A 308 3.96 -21.76 13.20
N ARG A 309 3.63 -23.00 12.79
CA ARG A 309 2.62 -23.84 13.45
C ARG A 309 2.87 -24.00 14.96
N ASN A 310 4.10 -24.36 15.32
CA ASN A 310 4.48 -24.53 16.74
C ASN A 310 4.39 -23.22 17.53
N LEU A 311 4.83 -22.11 16.92
CA LEU A 311 4.70 -20.78 17.56
C LEU A 311 3.24 -20.40 17.76
N PHE A 312 2.39 -20.65 16.76
CA PHE A 312 0.97 -20.37 16.86
C PHE A 312 0.31 -21.18 17.99
N TYR A 313 0.60 -22.47 18.07
CA TYR A 313 0.12 -23.34 19.16
C TYR A 313 0.60 -22.86 20.53
N LYS A 314 1.89 -22.60 20.70
CA LYS A 314 2.48 -22.08 21.96
C LYS A 314 1.83 -20.78 22.43
N LEU A 315 1.49 -19.87 21.52
CA LEU A 315 0.93 -18.57 21.89
C LEU A 315 -0.59 -18.57 22.10
N THR A 316 -1.31 -19.49 21.46
CA THR A 316 -2.78 -19.46 21.41
C THR A 316 -3.45 -20.65 22.07
N GLY A 317 -2.75 -21.77 22.27
CA GLY A 317 -3.30 -23.08 22.65
C GLY A 317 -4.12 -23.77 21.53
N LYS A 318 -4.08 -23.22 20.29
CA LYS A 318 -4.89 -23.72 19.17
C LYS A 318 -4.01 -24.27 18.05
N LYS A 319 -4.40 -25.40 17.49
CA LYS A 319 -3.76 -25.94 16.28
C LYS A 319 -4.15 -25.10 15.07
N MET A 320 -3.20 -24.83 14.18
CA MET A 320 -3.50 -24.27 12.86
C MET A 320 -4.08 -25.39 11.99
N LYS A 321 -5.20 -25.13 11.33
CA LYS A 321 -5.74 -26.03 10.30
C LYS A 321 -4.75 -26.12 9.15
N SER A 322 -4.64 -27.31 8.52
CA SER A 322 -3.79 -27.47 7.35
C SER A 322 -4.38 -26.66 6.17
N PHE A 323 -3.53 -26.28 5.22
CA PHE A 323 -3.98 -25.53 4.04
C PHE A 323 -5.05 -26.32 3.23
N LYS A 324 -4.98 -27.65 3.24
CA LYS A 324 -5.96 -28.54 2.59
C LYS A 324 -7.37 -28.48 3.21
N ASP A 325 -7.48 -28.11 4.51
CA ASP A 325 -8.78 -28.02 5.19
C ASP A 325 -9.48 -26.66 4.96
N LEU A 326 -8.77 -25.66 4.44
CA LEU A 326 -9.31 -24.34 4.14
C LEU A 326 -9.88 -24.22 2.73
N ASP A 327 -9.31 -24.92 1.75
CA ASP A 327 -9.84 -24.94 0.37
C ASP A 327 -11.16 -25.71 0.24
N ARG A 328 -11.43 -26.68 1.13
CA ARG A 328 -12.72 -27.41 1.14
C ARG A 328 -13.93 -26.60 1.64
N LYS A 329 -13.71 -25.43 2.26
CA LYS A 329 -14.81 -24.57 2.75
C LYS A 329 -15.08 -23.32 1.91
N SER A 330 -14.33 -23.10 0.84
CA SER A 330 -14.54 -22.02 -0.13
C SER A 330 -15.28 -22.47 -1.39
N VAL A 331 -15.77 -23.71 -1.41
CA VAL A 331 -16.57 -24.28 -2.50
C VAL A 331 -17.87 -24.86 -1.89
N VAL A 332 -18.65 -23.98 -1.23
CA VAL A 332 -20.08 -24.16 -0.97
C VAL A 332 -20.72 -22.76 -0.92
#